data_32786b6cccad726c862473bb62e6edc7
#
_entry.id   32786b6cccad726c862473bb62e6edc7
#
_cell.length_a   1.000
_cell.length_b   1.000
_cell.length_c   1.000
_cell.angle_alpha   90.00
_cell.angle_beta   90.00
_cell.angle_gamma   90.00
#
_symmetry.space_group_name_H-M   'P 1'
#
loop_
_entity.id
_entity.type
_entity.pdbx_description
1 polymer ?
#
loop_
_entity_poly.entity_id
_entity_poly.type
_entity_poly.pdbx_seq_one_letter_code
_entity_poly.pdbx_strand_id
1 'polypeptide(L)'
;AVHLDIRFTGSVDAIRALNEGRCTLAGFHTLEQPDADSLAARTYRPLLQPGLHKLIGFARRTQGLIVAPGNPLGLHSLDDVARSGARFVNRPLGSGTRVLLDDLLARAGLAPEDITGYAQHEPSHGAVAQAVAAGSADVGVGIELAARMRGLDFVPLVQERYHLACLQSALEQPAMQALRALLQTSAWQQEMASMAGYAPL
;
A
#
# COMPACT_ATOMS: atom_id res chain seq x y z
N ALA A 1 -26.02 -4.56 13.18
CA ALA A 1 -24.57 -4.80 13.22
C ALA A 1 -24.12 -5.36 11.86
N VAL A 2 -23.00 -4.90 11.35
CA VAL A 2 -22.37 -5.43 10.12
C VAL A 2 -21.29 -6.41 10.56
N HIS A 3 -21.29 -7.62 9.99
CA HIS A 3 -20.22 -8.58 10.18
C HIS A 3 -19.18 -8.42 9.07
N LEU A 4 -17.91 -8.34 9.46
CA LEU A 4 -16.79 -8.26 8.53
C LEU A 4 -15.95 -9.54 8.63
N ASP A 5 -15.85 -10.28 7.52
CA ASP A 5 -14.84 -11.33 7.33
C ASP A 5 -13.69 -10.73 6.52
N ILE A 6 -12.56 -10.47 7.17
CA ILE A 6 -11.43 -9.79 6.57
C ILE A 6 -10.32 -10.77 6.27
N ARG A 7 -9.85 -10.78 5.00
CA ARG A 7 -8.68 -11.54 4.56
C ARG A 7 -7.62 -10.59 4.06
N PHE A 8 -6.39 -10.76 4.54
CA PHE A 8 -5.26 -9.99 4.09
C PHE A 8 -4.58 -10.69 2.92
N THR A 9 -4.57 -10.02 1.77
CA THR A 9 -3.97 -10.52 0.53
C THR A 9 -3.38 -9.35 -0.26
N GLY A 10 -2.66 -9.62 -1.36
CA GLY A 10 -2.18 -8.58 -2.26
C GLY A 10 -3.31 -7.86 -2.99
N SER A 11 -3.11 -6.60 -3.37
CA SER A 11 -4.13 -5.77 -4.04
C SER A 11 -4.65 -6.41 -5.34
N VAL A 12 -3.76 -7.01 -6.13
CA VAL A 12 -4.14 -7.70 -7.38
C VAL A 12 -5.03 -8.90 -7.09
N ASP A 13 -4.64 -9.73 -6.12
CA ASP A 13 -5.40 -10.92 -5.75
C ASP A 13 -6.74 -10.57 -5.09
N ALA A 14 -6.80 -9.46 -4.35
CA ALA A 14 -8.06 -8.95 -3.80
C ALA A 14 -9.05 -8.59 -4.91
N ILE A 15 -8.62 -7.84 -5.94
CA ILE A 15 -9.49 -7.49 -7.07
C ILE A 15 -9.88 -8.73 -7.88
N ARG A 16 -8.97 -9.69 -8.08
CA ARG A 16 -9.31 -10.97 -8.72
C ARG A 16 -10.35 -11.74 -7.93
N ALA A 17 -10.20 -11.80 -6.59
CA ALA A 17 -11.18 -12.44 -5.72
C ALA A 17 -12.57 -11.78 -5.82
N LEU A 18 -12.62 -10.45 -5.95
CA LEU A 18 -13.87 -9.72 -6.21
C LEU A 18 -14.50 -10.14 -7.54
N ASN A 19 -13.69 -10.21 -8.61
CA ASN A 19 -14.16 -10.60 -9.96
C ASN A 19 -14.64 -12.05 -10.03
N GLU A 20 -14.09 -12.91 -9.18
CA GLU A 20 -14.49 -14.31 -9.05
C GLU A 20 -15.65 -14.52 -8.06
N GLY A 21 -16.20 -13.46 -7.49
CA GLY A 21 -17.29 -13.52 -6.51
C GLY A 21 -16.91 -14.11 -5.15
N ARG A 22 -15.61 -14.21 -4.84
CA ARG A 22 -15.09 -14.75 -3.57
C ARG A 22 -15.08 -13.74 -2.43
N CYS A 23 -15.30 -12.46 -2.72
CA CYS A 23 -15.48 -11.38 -1.74
C CYS A 23 -16.42 -10.32 -2.30
N THR A 24 -16.93 -9.45 -1.44
CA THR A 24 -17.81 -8.32 -1.80
C THR A 24 -17.07 -6.99 -1.90
N LEU A 25 -15.89 -6.92 -1.29
CA LEU A 25 -15.01 -5.75 -1.29
C LEU A 25 -13.59 -6.19 -1.52
N ALA A 26 -12.86 -5.41 -2.32
CA ALA A 26 -11.43 -5.58 -2.53
C ALA A 26 -10.70 -4.28 -2.23
N GLY A 27 -9.72 -4.31 -1.31
CA GLY A 27 -8.85 -3.19 -1.01
C GLY A 27 -7.67 -3.12 -1.98
N PHE A 28 -7.42 -1.95 -2.54
CA PHE A 28 -6.21 -1.67 -3.31
C PHE A 28 -5.81 -0.20 -3.19
N HIS A 29 -4.60 0.11 -3.59
CA HIS A 29 -4.12 1.49 -3.48
C HIS A 29 -3.38 1.93 -4.74
N THR A 30 -3.43 3.23 -5.00
CA THR A 30 -2.77 3.89 -6.12
C THR A 30 -2.04 5.13 -5.61
N LEU A 31 -1.12 5.64 -6.41
CA LEU A 31 -0.61 7.00 -6.17
C LEU A 31 -1.77 8.01 -6.14
N GLU A 32 -1.63 9.09 -5.41
CA GLU A 32 -2.64 10.15 -5.36
C GLU A 32 -2.87 10.77 -6.74
N GLN A 33 -1.82 10.87 -7.54
CA GLN A 33 -1.85 11.29 -8.94
C GLN A 33 -1.17 10.23 -9.81
N PRO A 34 -1.90 9.18 -10.20
CA PRO A 34 -1.33 8.12 -11.02
C PRO A 34 -1.20 8.58 -12.47
N ASP A 35 -0.03 8.33 -13.07
CA ASP A 35 0.12 8.51 -14.51
C ASP A 35 -0.73 7.49 -15.28
N ALA A 36 -1.28 7.94 -16.40
CA ALA A 36 -2.17 7.11 -17.22
C ALA A 36 -1.50 5.81 -17.68
N ASP A 37 -0.19 5.83 -17.90
CA ASP A 37 0.63 4.71 -18.40
C ASP A 37 1.50 4.08 -17.32
N SER A 38 1.24 4.38 -16.03
CA SER A 38 1.96 3.78 -14.91
C SER A 38 1.77 2.27 -14.84
N LEU A 39 2.69 1.59 -14.19
CA LEU A 39 2.56 0.15 -13.93
C LEU A 39 1.28 -0.15 -13.14
N ALA A 40 0.92 0.70 -12.17
CA ALA A 40 -0.33 0.59 -11.43
C ALA A 40 -1.55 0.66 -12.36
N ALA A 41 -1.60 1.63 -13.29
CA ALA A 41 -2.67 1.74 -14.26
C ALA A 41 -2.77 0.49 -15.15
N ARG A 42 -1.65 0.02 -15.67
CA ARG A 42 -1.59 -1.21 -16.50
C ARG A 42 -1.98 -2.46 -15.71
N THR A 43 -1.70 -2.50 -14.42
CA THR A 43 -2.02 -3.63 -13.55
C THR A 43 -3.50 -3.66 -13.18
N TYR A 44 -4.10 -2.52 -12.82
CA TYR A 44 -5.46 -2.49 -12.27
C TYR A 44 -6.56 -2.27 -13.32
N ARG A 45 -6.31 -1.51 -14.40
CA ARG A 45 -7.32 -1.25 -15.44
C ARG A 45 -7.91 -2.52 -16.06
N PRO A 46 -7.14 -3.58 -16.38
CA PRO A 46 -7.73 -4.80 -16.94
C PRO A 46 -8.66 -5.53 -15.96
N LEU A 47 -8.48 -5.29 -14.66
CA LEU A 47 -9.24 -5.94 -13.59
C LEU A 47 -10.48 -5.16 -13.16
N LEU A 48 -10.53 -3.85 -13.44
CA LEU A 48 -11.59 -2.94 -13.03
C LEU A 48 -12.34 -2.43 -14.27
N GLN A 49 -13.60 -2.83 -14.42
CA GLN A 49 -14.41 -2.50 -15.57
C GLN A 49 -15.36 -1.33 -15.25
N PRO A 50 -15.30 -0.20 -15.98
CA PRO A 50 -16.26 0.88 -15.85
C PRO A 50 -17.70 0.36 -16.06
N GLY A 51 -18.62 0.82 -15.21
CA GLY A 51 -20.02 0.37 -15.23
C GLY A 51 -20.31 -0.90 -14.45
N LEU A 52 -19.33 -1.80 -14.28
CA LEU A 52 -19.45 -3.00 -13.45
C LEU A 52 -18.95 -2.76 -12.03
N HIS A 53 -17.81 -2.10 -11.88
CA HIS A 53 -17.19 -1.80 -10.60
C HIS A 53 -17.42 -0.37 -10.15
N LYS A 54 -17.44 -0.18 -8.82
CA LYS A 54 -17.41 1.11 -8.15
C LYS A 54 -16.25 1.16 -7.16
N LEU A 55 -15.66 2.35 -7.05
CA LEU A 55 -14.59 2.62 -6.10
C LEU A 55 -15.13 3.52 -4.99
N ILE A 56 -14.87 3.12 -3.77
CA ILE A 56 -15.17 3.87 -2.55
C ILE A 56 -13.82 4.32 -2.00
N GLY A 57 -13.64 5.62 -1.81
CA GLY A 57 -12.45 6.14 -1.13
C GLY A 57 -12.43 5.69 0.33
N PHE A 58 -11.28 5.23 0.80
CA PHE A 58 -11.12 4.73 2.17
C PHE A 58 -10.23 5.65 3.00
N ALA A 59 -9.00 5.88 2.56
CA ALA A 59 -8.04 6.72 3.25
C ALA A 59 -6.94 7.22 2.31
N ARG A 60 -6.28 8.30 2.68
CA ARG A 60 -4.93 8.60 2.20
C ARG A 60 -3.91 7.93 3.10
N ARG A 61 -2.77 7.59 2.53
CA ARG A 61 -1.71 6.92 3.27
C ARG A 61 -0.35 7.32 2.70
N THR A 62 0.64 7.44 3.58
CA THR A 62 2.02 7.68 3.16
C THR A 62 2.77 6.35 3.06
N GLN A 63 3.44 6.12 1.94
CA GLN A 63 4.45 5.09 1.82
C GLN A 63 5.85 5.72 1.78
N GLY A 64 6.83 5.01 2.33
CA GLY A 64 8.19 5.50 2.42
C GLY A 64 9.18 4.42 2.83
N LEU A 65 10.42 4.85 3.08
CA LEU A 65 11.47 3.98 3.55
C LEU A 65 11.32 3.74 5.05
N ILE A 66 11.35 2.48 5.44
CA ILE A 66 11.48 2.02 6.82
C ILE A 66 12.95 1.78 7.07
N VAL A 67 13.53 2.49 8.01
CA VAL A 67 14.98 2.46 8.31
C VAL A 67 15.23 2.31 9.80
N ALA A 68 16.42 1.89 10.18
CA ALA A 68 16.84 1.80 11.58
C ALA A 68 16.78 3.18 12.25
N PRO A 69 16.63 3.24 13.59
CA PRO A 69 16.61 4.50 14.34
C PRO A 69 17.83 5.37 14.06
N GLY A 70 17.58 6.66 13.82
CA GLY A 70 18.61 7.63 13.44
C GLY A 70 19.02 7.56 11.98
N ASN A 71 18.42 6.69 11.15
CA ASN A 71 18.72 6.55 9.73
C ASN A 71 20.25 6.50 9.46
N PRO A 72 20.96 5.50 9.97
CA PRO A 72 22.43 5.49 10.02
C PRO A 72 23.10 5.51 8.63
N LEU A 73 22.38 5.11 7.57
CA LEU A 73 22.87 5.15 6.20
C LEU A 73 22.48 6.44 5.45
N GLY A 74 21.74 7.35 6.09
CA GLY A 74 21.32 8.61 5.50
C GLY A 74 20.45 8.47 4.24
N LEU A 75 19.54 7.49 4.25
CA LEU A 75 18.69 7.18 3.08
C LEU A 75 17.49 8.11 3.05
N HIS A 76 17.38 8.93 2.00
CA HIS A 76 16.28 9.88 1.81
C HIS A 76 15.49 9.66 0.51
N SER A 77 16.00 8.80 -0.37
CA SER A 77 15.41 8.50 -1.69
C SER A 77 15.74 7.08 -2.13
N LEU A 78 15.09 6.61 -3.20
CA LEU A 78 15.45 5.33 -3.82
C LEU A 78 16.83 5.38 -4.48
N ASP A 79 17.27 6.56 -4.96
CA ASP A 79 18.63 6.78 -5.45
C ASP A 79 19.68 6.56 -4.34
N ASP A 80 19.38 7.01 -3.11
CA ASP A 80 20.29 6.76 -1.99
C ASP A 80 20.36 5.27 -1.66
N VAL A 81 19.21 4.57 -1.71
CA VAL A 81 19.18 3.11 -1.51
C VAL A 81 20.05 2.40 -2.55
N ALA A 82 19.89 2.76 -3.83
CA ALA A 82 20.68 2.18 -4.93
C ALA A 82 22.18 2.45 -4.76
N ARG A 83 22.56 3.71 -4.50
CA ARG A 83 23.98 4.12 -4.37
C ARG A 83 24.66 3.58 -3.12
N SER A 84 23.95 3.42 -2.04
CA SER A 84 24.52 2.95 -0.78
C SER A 84 24.80 1.45 -0.75
N GLY A 85 24.17 0.67 -1.64
CA GLY A 85 24.18 -0.78 -1.58
C GLY A 85 23.47 -1.35 -0.34
N ALA A 86 22.60 -0.55 0.31
CA ALA A 86 21.83 -0.98 1.47
C ALA A 86 21.03 -2.25 1.16
N ARG A 87 21.01 -3.18 2.10
CA ARG A 87 20.25 -4.44 1.97
C ARG A 87 18.76 -4.13 2.05
N PHE A 88 18.11 -4.17 0.90
CA PHE A 88 16.70 -3.89 0.76
C PHE A 88 15.86 -5.14 0.97
N VAL A 89 14.69 -4.98 1.61
CA VAL A 89 13.66 -6.01 1.67
C VAL A 89 12.37 -5.50 1.03
N ASN A 90 11.84 -6.28 0.10
CA ASN A 90 10.68 -5.96 -0.72
C ASN A 90 9.38 -6.57 -0.18
N ARG A 91 8.31 -6.35 -0.91
CA ARG A 91 7.03 -7.05 -0.76
C ARG A 91 6.85 -8.05 -1.91
N PRO A 92 6.03 -9.11 -1.74
CA PRO A 92 5.76 -10.06 -2.80
C PRO A 92 5.18 -9.40 -4.05
N LEU A 93 5.38 -10.04 -5.19
CA LEU A 93 4.67 -9.69 -6.44
C LEU A 93 3.15 -9.70 -6.21
N GLY A 94 2.44 -8.76 -6.84
CA GLY A 94 0.99 -8.59 -6.68
C GLY A 94 0.56 -7.81 -5.43
N SER A 95 1.48 -7.51 -4.50
CA SER A 95 1.19 -6.54 -3.44
C SER A 95 1.16 -5.11 -4.02
N GLY A 96 0.25 -4.28 -3.52
CA GLY A 96 0.17 -2.89 -3.99
C GLY A 96 1.44 -2.09 -3.73
N THR A 97 2.14 -2.36 -2.62
CA THR A 97 3.43 -1.71 -2.31
C THR A 97 4.51 -2.10 -3.32
N ARG A 98 4.51 -3.35 -3.81
CA ARG A 98 5.45 -3.76 -4.86
C ARG A 98 5.16 -3.06 -6.18
N VAL A 99 3.88 -2.97 -6.59
CA VAL A 99 3.47 -2.23 -7.78
C VAL A 99 3.88 -0.76 -7.67
N LEU A 100 3.67 -0.15 -6.49
CA LEU A 100 4.08 1.22 -6.21
C LEU A 100 5.60 1.41 -6.29
N LEU A 101 6.37 0.52 -5.66
CA LEU A 101 7.83 0.59 -5.68
C LEU A 101 8.36 0.52 -7.12
N ASP A 102 7.84 -0.41 -7.90
CA ASP A 102 8.27 -0.59 -9.30
C ASP A 102 7.95 0.65 -10.15
N ASP A 103 6.80 1.31 -9.92
CA ASP A 103 6.49 2.61 -10.52
C ASP A 103 7.48 3.71 -10.09
N LEU A 104 7.84 3.75 -8.80
CA LEU A 104 8.77 4.76 -8.28
C LEU A 104 10.20 4.54 -8.81
N LEU A 105 10.65 3.30 -8.92
CA LEU A 105 11.94 2.97 -9.53
C LEU A 105 11.97 3.41 -11.00
N ALA A 106 10.93 3.09 -11.76
CA ALA A 106 10.84 3.52 -13.16
C ALA A 106 10.88 5.04 -13.33
N ARG A 107 10.19 5.79 -12.46
CA ARG A 107 10.23 7.27 -12.44
C ARG A 107 11.61 7.84 -12.09
N ALA A 108 12.35 7.15 -11.22
CA ALA A 108 13.71 7.51 -10.85
C ALA A 108 14.75 7.08 -11.89
N GLY A 109 14.34 6.33 -12.93
CA GLY A 109 15.27 5.76 -13.93
C GLY A 109 16.15 4.65 -13.37
N LEU A 110 15.69 4.00 -12.29
CA LEU A 110 16.37 2.88 -11.64
C LEU A 110 15.80 1.54 -12.12
N ALA A 111 16.69 0.58 -12.32
CA ALA A 111 16.33 -0.80 -12.60
C ALA A 111 16.24 -1.62 -11.28
N PRO A 112 15.48 -2.73 -11.25
CA PRO A 112 15.46 -3.63 -10.10
C PRO A 112 16.86 -4.10 -9.66
N GLU A 113 17.76 -4.26 -10.58
CA GLU A 113 19.14 -4.71 -10.37
C GLU A 113 20.00 -3.68 -9.63
N ASP A 114 19.60 -2.42 -9.65
CA ASP A 114 20.30 -1.35 -8.92
C ASP A 114 20.02 -1.42 -7.40
N ILE A 115 19.01 -2.18 -7.00
CA ILE A 115 18.59 -2.32 -5.60
C ILE A 115 19.09 -3.64 -5.01
N THR A 116 20.09 -3.58 -4.16
CA THR A 116 20.64 -4.76 -3.47
C THR A 116 19.56 -5.41 -2.59
N GLY A 117 19.22 -6.66 -2.87
CA GLY A 117 18.17 -7.38 -2.13
C GLY A 117 16.75 -7.21 -2.68
N TYR A 118 16.56 -6.60 -3.85
CA TYR A 118 15.25 -6.41 -4.48
C TYR A 118 14.40 -7.70 -4.58
N ALA A 119 15.04 -8.84 -4.77
CA ALA A 119 14.38 -10.14 -4.83
C ALA A 119 13.96 -10.70 -3.46
N GLN A 120 14.55 -10.19 -2.38
CA GLN A 120 14.18 -10.57 -1.01
C GLN A 120 12.85 -9.92 -0.65
N HIS A 121 11.91 -10.67 -0.10
CA HIS A 121 10.59 -10.12 0.21
C HIS A 121 9.98 -10.70 1.48
N GLU A 122 9.12 -9.89 2.10
CA GLU A 122 8.38 -10.22 3.31
C GLU A 122 6.86 -10.07 3.07
N PRO A 123 6.03 -10.94 3.69
CA PRO A 123 4.61 -11.04 3.36
C PRO A 123 3.76 -9.83 3.80
N SER A 124 4.24 -9.00 4.73
CA SER A 124 3.47 -7.88 5.28
C SER A 124 4.35 -6.66 5.58
N HIS A 125 3.74 -5.48 5.75
CA HIS A 125 4.44 -4.29 6.21
C HIS A 125 5.11 -4.51 7.58
N GLY A 126 4.41 -5.22 8.48
CA GLY A 126 4.97 -5.58 9.79
C GLY A 126 6.18 -6.51 9.70
N ALA A 127 6.19 -7.44 8.73
CA ALA A 127 7.33 -8.33 8.51
C ALA A 127 8.52 -7.58 7.89
N VAL A 128 8.28 -6.63 6.96
CA VAL A 128 9.33 -5.72 6.45
C VAL A 128 9.94 -4.92 7.60
N ALA A 129 9.11 -4.29 8.43
CA ALA A 129 9.60 -3.54 9.59
C ALA A 129 10.37 -4.45 10.58
N GLN A 130 9.92 -5.70 10.76
CA GLN A 130 10.65 -6.67 11.61
C GLN A 130 12.01 -7.03 11.02
N ALA A 131 12.12 -7.21 9.70
CA ALA A 131 13.41 -7.49 9.06
C ALA A 131 14.43 -6.36 9.29
N VAL A 132 13.97 -5.09 9.20
CA VAL A 132 14.81 -3.92 9.49
C VAL A 132 15.15 -3.86 10.99
N ALA A 133 14.18 -4.06 11.88
CA ALA A 133 14.42 -4.03 13.32
C ALA A 133 15.41 -5.13 13.79
N ALA A 134 15.37 -6.30 13.14
CA ALA A 134 16.26 -7.41 13.42
C ALA A 134 17.65 -7.27 12.76
N GLY A 135 17.86 -6.25 11.91
CA GLY A 135 19.12 -6.05 11.19
C GLY A 135 19.38 -7.04 10.07
N SER A 136 18.37 -7.83 9.66
CA SER A 136 18.46 -8.71 8.48
C SER A 136 18.33 -7.93 7.17
N ALA A 137 17.71 -6.75 7.20
CA ALA A 137 17.70 -5.76 6.15
C ALA A 137 18.07 -4.39 6.73
N ASP A 138 18.55 -3.49 5.88
CA ASP A 138 18.87 -2.11 6.26
C ASP A 138 17.70 -1.18 5.98
N VAL A 139 16.88 -1.52 4.98
CA VAL A 139 15.77 -0.69 4.51
C VAL A 139 14.72 -1.53 3.80
N GLY A 140 13.47 -1.08 3.87
CA GLY A 140 12.37 -1.59 3.04
C GLY A 140 11.35 -0.49 2.77
N VAL A 141 10.43 -0.71 1.81
CA VAL A 141 9.33 0.21 1.55
C VAL A 141 8.06 -0.29 2.26
N GLY A 142 7.39 0.63 2.93
CA GLY A 142 6.16 0.32 3.65
C GLY A 142 5.43 1.55 4.16
N ILE A 143 4.56 1.34 5.13
CA ILE A 143 3.74 2.37 5.76
C ILE A 143 4.35 2.86 7.08
N GLU A 144 4.14 4.12 7.40
CA GLU A 144 4.70 4.73 8.62
C GLU A 144 4.28 4.00 9.89
N LEU A 145 3.01 3.60 9.98
CA LEU A 145 2.50 2.88 11.14
C LEU A 145 3.34 1.62 11.46
N ALA A 146 3.72 0.85 10.43
CA ALA A 146 4.53 -0.36 10.63
C ALA A 146 5.93 -0.04 11.17
N ALA A 147 6.55 1.05 10.72
CA ALA A 147 7.82 1.52 11.25
C ALA A 147 7.69 1.94 12.72
N ARG A 148 6.71 2.80 13.03
CA ARG A 148 6.49 3.32 14.40
C ARG A 148 6.18 2.22 15.41
N MET A 149 5.41 1.21 15.04
CA MET A 149 5.11 0.06 15.91
C MET A 149 6.36 -0.75 16.31
N ARG A 150 7.47 -0.58 15.62
CA ARG A 150 8.75 -1.25 15.88
C ARG A 150 9.85 -0.30 16.35
N GLY A 151 9.51 0.96 16.67
CA GLY A 151 10.48 1.97 17.07
C GLY A 151 11.50 2.32 15.99
N LEU A 152 11.13 2.13 14.71
CA LEU A 152 11.95 2.45 13.55
C LEU A 152 11.67 3.86 13.06
N ASP A 153 12.61 4.43 12.33
CA ASP A 153 12.42 5.67 11.63
C ASP A 153 11.78 5.45 10.26
N PHE A 154 11.11 6.49 9.78
CA PHE A 154 10.36 6.48 8.54
C PHE A 154 10.71 7.71 7.70
N VAL A 155 11.06 7.48 6.44
CA VAL A 155 11.35 8.54 5.47
C VAL A 155 10.23 8.52 4.42
N PRO A 156 9.33 9.53 4.41
CA PRO A 156 8.20 9.55 3.48
C PRO A 156 8.71 9.70 2.04
N LEU A 157 8.15 8.89 1.12
CA LEU A 157 8.45 8.97 -0.31
C LEU A 157 7.25 9.50 -1.09
N VAL A 158 6.04 9.01 -0.82
CA VAL A 158 4.88 9.30 -1.65
C VAL A 158 3.57 9.15 -0.90
N GLN A 159 2.58 9.96 -1.32
CA GLN A 159 1.19 9.84 -0.88
C GLN A 159 0.42 8.90 -1.83
N GLU A 160 -0.39 8.04 -1.25
CA GLU A 160 -1.28 7.14 -1.97
C GLU A 160 -2.73 7.26 -1.47
N ARG A 161 -3.66 6.86 -2.34
CA ARG A 161 -5.07 6.66 -2.00
C ARG A 161 -5.37 5.19 -1.86
N TYR A 162 -5.98 4.84 -0.76
CA TYR A 162 -6.53 3.50 -0.55
C TYR A 162 -8.00 3.49 -0.97
N HIS A 163 -8.35 2.52 -1.79
CA HIS A 163 -9.68 2.36 -2.37
C HIS A 163 -10.27 1.01 -1.97
N LEU A 164 -11.59 0.98 -1.83
CA LEU A 164 -12.36 -0.25 -1.76
C LEU A 164 -13.14 -0.38 -3.07
N ALA A 165 -12.86 -1.43 -3.84
CA ALA A 165 -13.60 -1.78 -5.03
C ALA A 165 -14.76 -2.73 -4.67
N CYS A 166 -15.92 -2.54 -5.28
CA CYS A 166 -17.06 -3.43 -5.21
C CYS A 166 -17.78 -3.50 -6.54
N LEU A 167 -18.68 -4.47 -6.72
CA LEU A 167 -19.61 -4.46 -7.84
C LEU A 167 -20.66 -3.34 -7.67
N GLN A 168 -21.07 -2.70 -8.76
CA GLN A 168 -22.09 -1.65 -8.71
C GLN A 168 -23.38 -2.16 -8.06
N SER A 169 -23.79 -3.40 -8.34
CA SER A 169 -24.96 -4.04 -7.75
C SER A 169 -24.90 -4.21 -6.24
N ALA A 170 -23.70 -4.18 -5.65
CA ALA A 170 -23.52 -4.31 -4.21
C ALA A 170 -23.79 -3.00 -3.44
N LEU A 171 -23.80 -1.84 -4.12
CA LEU A 171 -23.93 -0.54 -3.45
C LEU A 171 -25.23 -0.38 -2.67
N GLU A 172 -26.31 -1.00 -3.14
CA GLU A 172 -27.62 -0.92 -2.50
C GLU A 172 -27.82 -1.96 -1.38
N GLN A 173 -26.84 -2.83 -1.17
CA GLN A 173 -26.92 -3.79 -0.07
C GLN A 173 -26.79 -3.07 1.28
N PRO A 174 -27.58 -3.45 2.32
CA PRO A 174 -27.57 -2.77 3.61
C PRO A 174 -26.20 -2.69 4.26
N ALA A 175 -25.38 -3.75 4.14
CA ALA A 175 -24.02 -3.78 4.68
C ALA A 175 -23.11 -2.75 3.99
N MET A 176 -23.24 -2.57 2.67
CA MET A 176 -22.48 -1.60 1.91
C MET A 176 -22.91 -0.16 2.23
N GLN A 177 -24.20 0.07 2.37
CA GLN A 177 -24.73 1.38 2.80
C GLN A 177 -24.24 1.73 4.19
N ALA A 178 -24.26 0.77 5.14
CA ALA A 178 -23.74 0.97 6.49
C ALA A 178 -22.23 1.28 6.50
N LEU A 179 -21.43 0.59 5.67
CA LEU A 179 -20.00 0.89 5.51
C LEU A 179 -19.80 2.31 4.99
N ARG A 180 -20.49 2.69 3.92
CA ARG A 180 -20.37 4.03 3.33
C ARG A 180 -20.77 5.11 4.35
N ALA A 181 -21.84 4.90 5.12
CA ALA A 181 -22.25 5.81 6.17
C ALA A 181 -21.17 5.93 7.27
N LEU A 182 -20.56 4.83 7.68
CA LEU A 182 -19.47 4.82 8.66
C LEU A 182 -18.28 5.67 8.19
N LEU A 183 -17.85 5.50 6.93
CA LEU A 183 -16.71 6.22 6.36
C LEU A 183 -16.92 7.75 6.30
N GLN A 184 -18.18 8.21 6.39
CA GLN A 184 -18.55 9.64 6.41
C GLN A 184 -18.62 10.21 7.84
N THR A 185 -18.48 9.39 8.87
CA THR A 185 -18.60 9.86 10.26
C THR A 185 -17.36 10.62 10.71
N SER A 186 -17.55 11.62 11.58
CA SER A 186 -16.44 12.33 12.22
C SER A 186 -15.55 11.40 13.06
N ALA A 187 -16.15 10.37 13.68
CA ALA A 187 -15.41 9.37 14.44
C ALA A 187 -14.43 8.60 13.56
N TRP A 188 -14.84 8.18 12.36
CA TRP A 188 -13.95 7.54 11.39
C TRP A 188 -12.82 8.48 10.94
N GLN A 189 -13.17 9.73 10.62
CA GLN A 189 -12.18 10.72 10.18
C GLN A 189 -11.14 11.00 11.26
N GLN A 190 -11.58 11.11 12.53
CA GLN A 190 -10.66 11.30 13.66
C GLN A 190 -9.77 10.08 13.88
N GLU A 191 -10.32 8.87 13.78
CA GLU A 191 -9.53 7.64 13.90
C GLU A 191 -8.45 7.57 12.82
N MET A 192 -8.82 7.83 11.56
CA MET A 192 -7.84 7.84 10.46
C MET A 192 -6.75 8.90 10.66
N ALA A 193 -7.12 10.10 11.12
CA ALA A 193 -6.16 11.18 11.37
C ALA A 193 -5.23 10.88 12.56
N SER A 194 -5.63 10.00 13.48
CA SER A 194 -4.81 9.60 14.64
C SER A 194 -3.76 8.54 14.30
N MET A 195 -3.91 7.83 13.19
CA MET A 195 -2.99 6.77 12.79
C MET A 195 -1.79 7.34 12.03
N ALA A 196 -0.58 6.96 12.43
CA ALA A 196 0.65 7.44 11.80
C ALA A 196 0.66 7.16 10.29
N GLY A 197 0.85 8.20 9.48
CA GLY A 197 0.88 8.13 8.02
C GLY A 197 -0.47 7.93 7.34
N TYR A 198 -1.59 8.01 8.07
CA TYR A 198 -2.96 7.97 7.50
C TYR A 198 -3.64 9.33 7.59
N ALA A 199 -4.56 9.56 6.67
CA ALA A 199 -5.47 10.69 6.69
C ALA A 199 -6.83 10.30 6.06
N PRO A 200 -7.95 10.92 6.47
CA PRO A 200 -9.23 10.73 5.79
C PRO A 200 -9.16 11.25 4.35
N LEU A 201 -10.08 10.74 3.51
CA LEU A 201 -10.32 11.22 2.15
C LEU A 201 -11.39 12.28 2.13
#